data_c6ea1ca435fbc324b7f36a67d32970ff
#
_entry.id   c6ea1ca435fbc324b7f36a67d32970ff
#
_cell.length_a   1.000
_cell.length_b   1.000
_cell.length_c   1.000
_cell.angle_alpha   90.00
_cell.angle_beta   90.00
_cell.angle_gamma   90.00
#
_symmetry.space_group_name_H-M   'P 1'
#
loop_
_entity.id
_entity.type
_entity.pdbx_description
1 polymer ?
#
loop_
_entity_poly.entity_id
_entity_poly.type
_entity_poly.pdbx_seq_one_letter_code
_entity_poly.pdbx_strand_id
1 'polypeptide(L)'
;MKYGKSFRYTEPKEISIPVMIHMDTAMTYQMAKTKGYKKSKEGRRRLNFAPKLILRDVEKILRSLDERIHVKLVNVKIVTNQTLDMDENVSDYLRNYCMWQKSMKVKRGQPYFSVLLTGLDVYYIGKNGKKVRESTGRGYMGRMCSTHRSCAVVKWNERDLVYLLAHEIAHSLGVYHDGFKNSCRTGFIMASQYSRQNVPQHWSTCSKTHLEEFLRNKEKSWCVNTKFKKIARRKRN
;
A
#
# COMPACT_ATOMS: atom_id res chain seq x y z
N MET A 1 -19.45 41.10 14.17
CA MET A 1 -18.32 40.16 14.38
C MET A 1 -18.86 38.75 14.53
N LYS A 2 -18.70 37.88 13.53
CA LYS A 2 -19.12 36.48 13.62
C LYS A 2 -17.97 35.68 14.24
N TYR A 3 -18.14 35.20 15.47
CA TYR A 3 -17.21 34.31 16.11
C TYR A 3 -17.08 33.02 15.31
N GLY A 4 -15.93 32.78 14.70
CA GLY A 4 -15.59 31.53 14.06
C GLY A 4 -15.61 30.39 15.09
N LYS A 5 -16.47 29.38 14.91
CA LYS A 5 -16.45 28.16 15.70
C LYS A 5 -15.07 27.50 15.47
N SER A 6 -14.21 27.54 16.49
CA SER A 6 -12.99 26.75 16.48
C SER A 6 -13.39 25.27 16.57
N PHE A 7 -13.34 24.56 15.46
CA PHE A 7 -13.51 23.12 15.47
C PHE A 7 -12.29 22.49 16.17
N ARG A 8 -12.48 22.04 17.43
CA ARG A 8 -11.47 21.21 18.09
C ARG A 8 -11.25 19.95 17.26
N TYR A 9 -9.99 19.69 16.88
CA TYR A 9 -9.61 18.42 16.29
C TYR A 9 -9.87 17.32 17.32
N THR A 10 -10.71 16.36 16.97
CA THR A 10 -10.87 15.13 17.72
C THR A 10 -10.17 14.02 16.96
N GLU A 11 -9.26 13.34 17.62
CA GLU A 11 -8.57 12.20 17.02
C GLU A 11 -9.55 11.11 16.57
N PRO A 12 -9.32 10.46 15.44
CA PRO A 12 -10.15 9.35 15.00
C PRO A 12 -10.02 8.19 16.00
N LYS A 13 -11.15 7.58 16.38
CA LYS A 13 -11.17 6.37 17.21
C LYS A 13 -10.64 5.14 16.47
N GLU A 14 -10.74 5.12 15.15
CA GLU A 14 -10.31 4.04 14.26
C GLU A 14 -9.79 4.65 12.96
N ILE A 15 -8.66 4.14 12.47
CA ILE A 15 -8.05 4.48 11.18
C ILE A 15 -8.28 3.28 10.26
N SER A 16 -9.28 3.37 9.40
CA SER A 16 -9.68 2.26 8.52
C SER A 16 -9.07 2.41 7.13
N ILE A 17 -8.24 1.45 6.73
CA ILE A 17 -7.57 1.42 5.42
C ILE A 17 -8.15 0.30 4.57
N PRO A 18 -9.14 0.59 3.70
CA PRO A 18 -9.65 -0.40 2.76
C PRO A 18 -8.64 -0.61 1.62
N VAL A 19 -8.21 -1.86 1.42
CA VAL A 19 -7.18 -2.22 0.43
C VAL A 19 -7.75 -3.11 -0.67
N MET A 20 -7.54 -2.71 -1.92
CA MET A 20 -7.77 -3.51 -3.12
C MET A 20 -6.42 -4.07 -3.57
N ILE A 21 -6.31 -5.39 -3.68
CA ILE A 21 -5.09 -6.03 -4.20
C ILE A 21 -5.30 -6.44 -5.65
N HIS A 22 -4.35 -6.05 -6.49
CA HIS A 22 -4.17 -6.57 -7.83
C HIS A 22 -2.87 -7.39 -7.87
N MET A 23 -2.89 -8.50 -8.59
CA MET A 23 -1.71 -9.33 -8.85
C MET A 23 -1.54 -9.42 -10.36
N ASP A 24 -0.36 -9.14 -10.88
CA ASP A 24 -0.09 -9.39 -12.29
C ASP A 24 0.16 -10.88 -12.57
N THR A 25 0.18 -11.23 -13.85
CA THR A 25 0.42 -12.61 -14.28
C THR A 25 1.80 -13.11 -13.88
N ALA A 26 2.82 -12.23 -13.86
CA ALA A 26 4.17 -12.57 -13.42
C ALA A 26 4.19 -12.93 -11.92
N MET A 27 3.44 -12.18 -11.07
CA MET A 27 3.28 -12.50 -9.66
C MET A 27 2.63 -13.86 -9.46
N THR A 28 1.53 -14.15 -10.16
CA THR A 28 0.83 -15.43 -10.04
C THR A 28 1.70 -16.60 -10.48
N TYR A 29 2.52 -16.40 -11.52
CA TYR A 29 3.49 -17.39 -11.98
C TYR A 29 4.59 -17.65 -10.93
N GLN A 30 5.17 -16.60 -10.36
CA GLN A 30 6.18 -16.75 -9.31
C GLN A 30 5.64 -17.45 -8.06
N MET A 31 4.44 -17.07 -7.59
CA MET A 31 3.77 -17.75 -6.47
C MET A 31 3.54 -19.23 -6.77
N ALA A 32 3.15 -19.57 -7.99
CA ALA A 32 2.95 -20.96 -8.39
C ALA A 32 4.29 -21.74 -8.35
N LYS A 33 5.38 -21.13 -8.78
CA LYS A 33 6.72 -21.72 -8.77
C LYS A 33 7.26 -21.91 -7.36
N THR A 34 7.19 -20.89 -6.51
CA THR A 34 7.82 -20.89 -5.18
C THR A 34 7.00 -21.66 -4.13
N LYS A 35 5.67 -21.61 -4.20
CA LYS A 35 4.75 -22.28 -3.26
C LYS A 35 4.19 -23.60 -3.77
N GLY A 36 4.63 -24.08 -4.95
CA GLY A 36 4.15 -25.34 -5.54
C GLY A 36 2.64 -25.32 -5.89
N TYR A 37 2.08 -24.13 -6.12
CA TYR A 37 0.67 -24.03 -6.49
C TYR A 37 0.45 -24.55 -7.92
N LYS A 38 0.00 -25.79 -8.04
CA LYS A 38 -0.38 -26.38 -9.33
C LYS A 38 -1.58 -25.62 -9.92
N LYS A 39 -1.74 -25.67 -11.27
CA LYS A 39 -2.93 -25.15 -11.99
C LYS A 39 -4.22 -25.94 -11.65
N SER A 40 -4.47 -26.20 -10.38
CA SER A 40 -5.62 -26.91 -9.85
C SER A 40 -6.63 -25.95 -9.22
N LYS A 41 -7.84 -26.44 -8.96
CA LYS A 41 -8.87 -25.69 -8.21
C LYS A 41 -8.35 -25.26 -6.83
N GLU A 42 -7.59 -26.13 -6.16
CA GLU A 42 -6.96 -25.87 -4.87
C GLU A 42 -5.85 -24.81 -4.97
N GLY A 43 -4.98 -24.87 -5.99
CA GLY A 43 -3.95 -23.85 -6.22
C GLY A 43 -4.55 -22.47 -6.43
N ARG A 44 -5.66 -22.36 -7.17
CA ARG A 44 -6.39 -21.09 -7.33
C ARG A 44 -7.00 -20.58 -6.03
N ARG A 45 -7.53 -21.46 -5.18
CA ARG A 45 -8.02 -21.07 -3.84
C ARG A 45 -6.89 -20.51 -2.98
N ARG A 46 -5.71 -21.15 -2.97
CA ARG A 46 -4.53 -20.70 -2.22
C ARG A 46 -4.03 -19.36 -2.71
N LEU A 47 -3.95 -19.13 -4.03
CA LEU A 47 -3.61 -17.84 -4.62
C LEU A 47 -4.55 -16.72 -4.16
N ASN A 48 -5.84 -16.98 -4.08
CA ASN A 48 -6.82 -16.01 -3.60
C ASN A 48 -6.79 -15.78 -2.08
N PHE A 49 -6.25 -16.74 -1.31
CA PHE A 49 -6.17 -16.65 0.14
C PHE A 49 -4.88 -15.99 0.62
N ALA A 50 -3.77 -16.17 -0.09
CA ALA A 50 -2.47 -15.59 0.28
C ALA A 50 -2.51 -14.07 0.53
N PRO A 51 -3.18 -13.23 -0.31
CA PRO A 51 -3.28 -11.80 -0.05
C PRO A 51 -3.96 -11.44 1.26
N LYS A 52 -4.87 -12.26 1.78
CA LYS A 52 -5.50 -12.04 3.10
C LYS A 52 -4.49 -12.22 4.22
N LEU A 53 -3.64 -13.23 4.12
CA LEU A 53 -2.58 -13.48 5.11
C LEU A 53 -1.54 -12.36 5.07
N ILE A 54 -1.13 -11.92 3.87
CA ILE A 54 -0.22 -10.80 3.68
C ILE A 54 -0.79 -9.55 4.36
N LEU A 55 -2.05 -9.18 4.11
CA LEU A 55 -2.66 -7.98 4.70
C LEU A 55 -2.80 -8.08 6.22
N ARG A 56 -3.07 -9.26 6.77
CA ARG A 56 -3.11 -9.48 8.22
C ARG A 56 -1.74 -9.17 8.86
N ASP A 57 -0.66 -9.61 8.21
CA ASP A 57 0.68 -9.39 8.75
C ASP A 57 1.15 -7.94 8.51
N VAL A 58 0.74 -7.30 7.40
CA VAL A 58 0.89 -5.85 7.18
C VAL A 58 0.16 -5.04 8.25
N GLU A 59 -1.08 -5.42 8.61
CA GLU A 59 -1.84 -4.76 9.68
C GLU A 59 -1.10 -4.80 11.01
N LYS A 60 -0.48 -5.95 11.36
CA LYS A 60 0.32 -6.06 12.59
C LYS A 60 1.49 -5.05 12.60
N ILE A 61 2.21 -4.91 11.47
CA ILE A 61 3.28 -3.93 11.35
C ILE A 61 2.73 -2.51 11.47
N LEU A 62 1.65 -2.17 10.78
CA LEU A 62 1.06 -0.83 10.83
C LEU A 62 0.47 -0.52 12.21
N ARG A 63 -0.08 -1.49 12.92
CA ARG A 63 -0.57 -1.31 14.30
C ARG A 63 0.54 -1.04 15.30
N SER A 64 1.77 -1.45 15.04
CA SER A 64 2.91 -1.03 15.86
C SER A 64 3.33 0.44 15.63
N LEU A 65 2.87 1.07 14.53
CA LEU A 65 2.94 2.51 14.33
C LEU A 65 1.84 3.24 15.10
N ASP A 66 0.59 2.76 14.96
CA ASP A 66 -0.60 3.27 15.63
C ASP A 66 -1.64 2.15 15.78
N GLU A 67 -1.99 1.80 17.02
CA GLU A 67 -2.90 0.70 17.35
C GLU A 67 -4.32 0.85 16.78
N ARG A 68 -4.72 2.08 16.44
CA ARG A 68 -6.01 2.41 15.82
C ARG A 68 -6.11 1.98 14.35
N ILE A 69 -4.98 1.57 13.72
CA ILE A 69 -4.96 1.19 12.30
C ILE A 69 -5.61 -0.19 12.10
N HIS A 70 -6.55 -0.24 11.16
CA HIS A 70 -7.19 -1.46 10.68
C HIS A 70 -7.13 -1.53 9.16
N VAL A 71 -6.56 -2.62 8.64
CA VAL A 71 -6.44 -2.88 7.20
C VAL A 71 -7.55 -3.84 6.76
N LYS A 72 -8.41 -3.41 5.83
CA LYS A 72 -9.57 -4.19 5.39
C LYS A 72 -9.44 -4.56 3.91
N LEU A 73 -9.36 -5.87 3.62
CA LEU A 73 -9.34 -6.33 2.23
C LEU A 73 -10.69 -6.06 1.54
N VAL A 74 -10.67 -5.26 0.48
CA VAL A 74 -11.83 -4.99 -0.36
C VAL A 74 -12.07 -6.14 -1.36
N ASN A 75 -11.03 -6.50 -2.10
CA ASN A 75 -11.05 -7.61 -3.07
C ASN A 75 -9.63 -7.93 -3.53
N VAL A 76 -9.49 -9.07 -4.22
CA VAL A 76 -8.28 -9.48 -4.93
C VAL A 76 -8.62 -9.72 -6.39
N LYS A 77 -7.79 -9.22 -7.31
CA LYS A 77 -7.96 -9.44 -8.75
C LYS A 77 -6.62 -9.74 -9.42
N ILE A 78 -6.66 -10.62 -10.39
CA ILE A 78 -5.53 -10.85 -11.30
C ILE A 78 -5.69 -9.89 -12.48
N VAL A 79 -4.60 -9.22 -12.86
CA VAL A 79 -4.51 -8.32 -14.02
C VAL A 79 -3.53 -8.87 -15.04
N THR A 80 -3.81 -8.62 -16.31
CA THR A 80 -3.00 -9.10 -17.44
C THR A 80 -2.43 -7.92 -18.21
N ASN A 81 -1.40 -8.15 -19.03
CA ASN A 81 -0.82 -7.15 -19.93
C ASN A 81 -1.81 -6.61 -20.96
N GLN A 82 -2.91 -7.33 -21.25
CA GLN A 82 -4.00 -6.81 -22.10
C GLN A 82 -4.83 -5.72 -21.41
N THR A 83 -4.81 -5.67 -20.08
CA THR A 83 -5.62 -4.73 -19.28
C THR A 83 -4.81 -3.65 -18.60
N LEU A 84 -3.51 -3.87 -18.42
CA LEU A 84 -2.60 -2.96 -17.75
C LEU A 84 -1.26 -2.96 -18.50
N ASP A 85 -0.79 -1.78 -18.88
CA ASP A 85 0.53 -1.57 -19.46
C ASP A 85 1.60 -1.76 -18.39
N MET A 86 2.35 -2.87 -18.52
CA MET A 86 3.36 -3.31 -17.57
C MET A 86 4.70 -2.69 -17.91
N ASP A 87 5.49 -2.30 -16.92
CA ASP A 87 6.80 -1.70 -17.07
C ASP A 87 7.79 -2.23 -16.04
N GLU A 88 9.06 -2.36 -16.42
CA GLU A 88 10.12 -2.70 -15.47
C GLU A 88 10.58 -1.49 -14.63
N ASN A 89 10.45 -0.26 -15.15
CA ASN A 89 10.66 0.94 -14.35
C ASN A 89 9.49 1.09 -13.39
N VAL A 90 9.72 0.91 -12.10
CA VAL A 90 8.66 0.92 -11.07
C VAL A 90 7.88 2.24 -11.01
N SER A 91 8.51 3.37 -11.39
CA SER A 91 7.84 4.68 -11.40
C SER A 91 6.85 4.80 -12.56
N ASP A 92 7.21 4.28 -13.73
CA ASP A 92 6.35 4.23 -14.90
C ASP A 92 5.23 3.21 -14.70
N TYR A 93 5.56 2.05 -14.15
CA TYR A 93 4.57 1.04 -13.80
C TYR A 93 3.55 1.55 -12.76
N LEU A 94 4.02 2.27 -11.73
CA LEU A 94 3.12 2.93 -10.77
C LEU A 94 2.19 3.92 -11.46
N ARG A 95 2.71 4.76 -12.37
CA ARG A 95 1.91 5.74 -13.12
C ARG A 95 0.83 5.03 -13.94
N ASN A 96 1.20 4.03 -14.73
CA ASN A 96 0.28 3.25 -15.58
C ASN A 96 -0.79 2.56 -14.73
N TYR A 97 -0.38 1.91 -13.64
CA TYR A 97 -1.29 1.24 -12.71
C TYR A 97 -2.28 2.21 -12.06
N CYS A 98 -1.82 3.35 -11.59
CA CYS A 98 -2.68 4.32 -10.92
C CYS A 98 -3.67 4.98 -11.89
N MET A 99 -3.27 5.21 -13.13
CA MET A 99 -4.17 5.69 -14.18
C MET A 99 -5.24 4.65 -14.53
N TRP A 100 -4.82 3.40 -14.73
CA TRP A 100 -5.73 2.30 -15.02
C TRP A 100 -6.78 2.10 -13.91
N GLN A 101 -6.38 2.06 -12.65
CA GLN A 101 -7.28 1.80 -11.52
C GLN A 101 -8.18 3.00 -11.17
N LYS A 102 -7.85 4.23 -11.62
CA LYS A 102 -8.68 5.43 -11.43
C LYS A 102 -10.11 5.24 -11.94
N SER A 103 -10.28 4.70 -13.15
CA SER A 103 -11.60 4.48 -13.75
C SER A 103 -12.47 3.53 -12.93
N MET A 104 -11.86 2.56 -12.25
CA MET A 104 -12.55 1.60 -11.40
C MET A 104 -12.95 2.21 -10.04
N LYS A 105 -12.15 3.10 -9.48
CA LYS A 105 -12.47 3.82 -8.23
C LYS A 105 -13.67 4.72 -8.41
N VAL A 106 -13.70 5.50 -9.49
CA VAL A 106 -14.83 6.40 -9.82
C VAL A 106 -16.14 5.60 -9.94
N LYS A 107 -16.12 4.45 -10.63
CA LYS A 107 -17.31 3.60 -10.78
C LYS A 107 -17.82 3.03 -9.45
N ARG A 108 -17.00 2.89 -8.43
CA ARG A 108 -17.37 2.30 -7.14
C ARG A 108 -17.83 3.31 -6.09
N GLY A 109 -17.54 4.60 -6.30
CA GLY A 109 -17.96 5.67 -5.37
C GLY A 109 -17.36 5.60 -3.96
N GLN A 110 -16.42 4.67 -3.70
CA GLN A 110 -15.79 4.52 -2.39
C GLN A 110 -14.28 4.55 -2.52
N PRO A 111 -13.58 5.31 -1.66
CA PRO A 111 -12.13 5.35 -1.63
C PRO A 111 -11.58 4.01 -1.11
N TYR A 112 -10.53 3.54 -1.74
CA TYR A 112 -9.71 2.45 -1.27
C TYR A 112 -8.27 2.67 -1.72
N PHE A 113 -7.33 2.15 -0.96
CA PHE A 113 -5.94 2.07 -1.38
C PHE A 113 -5.76 0.87 -2.32
N SER A 114 -5.15 1.08 -3.48
CA SER A 114 -4.90 0.00 -4.44
C SER A 114 -3.45 -0.42 -4.39
N VAL A 115 -3.21 -1.72 -4.32
CA VAL A 115 -1.86 -2.29 -4.37
C VAL A 115 -1.77 -3.21 -5.58
N LEU A 116 -0.74 -3.02 -6.39
CA LEU A 116 -0.30 -3.98 -7.39
C LEU A 116 0.89 -4.76 -6.84
N LEU A 117 0.70 -6.06 -6.64
CA LEU A 117 1.79 -6.98 -6.36
C LEU A 117 2.30 -7.51 -7.69
N THR A 118 3.56 -7.23 -8.00
CA THR A 118 4.18 -7.60 -9.28
C THR A 118 5.24 -8.67 -9.12
N GLY A 119 5.23 -9.64 -10.03
CA GLY A 119 6.31 -10.63 -10.17
C GLY A 119 7.38 -10.20 -11.18
N LEU A 120 7.24 -9.03 -11.81
CA LEU A 120 8.26 -8.49 -12.69
C LEU A 120 9.53 -8.11 -11.91
N ASP A 121 10.67 -8.19 -12.56
CA ASP A 121 11.94 -7.73 -12.00
C ASP A 121 12.09 -6.21 -12.13
N VAL A 122 11.15 -5.48 -11.49
CA VAL A 122 11.13 -4.02 -11.54
C VAL A 122 12.34 -3.39 -10.86
N TYR A 123 12.71 -2.20 -11.35
CA TYR A 123 13.82 -1.42 -10.84
C TYR A 123 13.45 0.05 -10.64
N TYR A 124 14.25 0.74 -9.84
CA TYR A 124 14.31 2.20 -9.82
C TYR A 124 15.75 2.68 -10.05
N ILE A 125 15.90 3.96 -10.42
CA ILE A 125 17.22 4.56 -10.57
C ILE A 125 17.67 5.09 -9.21
N GLY A 126 18.75 4.52 -8.69
CA GLY A 126 19.38 4.94 -7.45
C GLY A 126 20.09 6.31 -7.58
N LYS A 127 20.56 6.86 -6.45
CA LYS A 127 21.27 8.14 -6.41
C LYS A 127 22.54 8.18 -7.29
N ASN A 128 23.16 7.03 -7.51
CA ASN A 128 24.34 6.86 -8.36
C ASN A 128 24.01 6.63 -9.84
N GLY A 129 22.75 6.80 -10.27
CA GLY A 129 22.29 6.57 -11.63
C GLY A 129 22.15 5.09 -12.03
N LYS A 130 22.45 4.15 -11.14
CA LYS A 130 22.36 2.70 -11.41
C LYS A 130 20.95 2.17 -11.15
N LYS A 131 20.57 1.13 -11.92
CA LYS A 131 19.32 0.40 -11.68
C LYS A 131 19.42 -0.42 -10.39
N VAL A 132 18.48 -0.21 -9.48
CA VAL A 132 18.32 -0.98 -8.23
C VAL A 132 17.08 -1.86 -8.37
N ARG A 133 17.25 -3.18 -8.26
CA ARG A 133 16.18 -4.18 -8.43
C ARG A 133 15.78 -4.86 -7.12
N GLU A 134 16.55 -4.65 -6.07
CA GLU A 134 16.26 -5.26 -4.77
C GLU A 134 15.21 -4.48 -4.01
N SER A 135 14.34 -5.20 -3.29
CA SER A 135 13.37 -4.62 -2.34
C SER A 135 12.65 -3.39 -2.89
N THR A 136 12.05 -3.54 -4.07
CA THR A 136 11.50 -2.42 -4.83
C THR A 136 10.00 -2.30 -4.57
N GLY A 137 9.61 -1.19 -3.95
CA GLY A 137 8.25 -0.70 -3.85
C GLY A 137 8.18 0.76 -4.27
N ARG A 138 6.99 1.24 -4.63
CA ARG A 138 6.74 2.63 -4.97
C ARG A 138 5.30 3.01 -4.70
N GLY A 139 5.09 4.08 -3.93
CA GLY A 139 3.79 4.70 -3.68
C GLY A 139 3.87 6.23 -3.74
N TYR A 140 2.71 6.90 -3.71
CA TYR A 140 2.64 8.36 -3.69
C TYR A 140 2.51 8.87 -2.26
N MET A 141 3.42 9.78 -1.86
CA MET A 141 3.47 10.39 -0.55
C MET A 141 2.21 11.18 -0.18
N GLY A 142 1.58 10.85 0.96
CA GLY A 142 0.43 11.58 1.50
C GLY A 142 -0.82 11.54 0.62
N ARG A 143 -0.98 10.50 -0.21
CA ARG A 143 -2.07 10.40 -1.19
C ARG A 143 -3.09 9.30 -0.89
N MET A 144 -3.17 8.84 0.33
CA MET A 144 -4.07 7.77 0.76
C MET A 144 -5.54 8.00 0.31
N CYS A 145 -6.03 9.23 0.39
CA CYS A 145 -7.41 9.57 0.02
C CYS A 145 -7.57 10.15 -1.40
N SER A 146 -6.53 10.11 -2.22
CA SER A 146 -6.60 10.59 -3.60
C SER A 146 -7.30 9.58 -4.51
N THR A 147 -8.22 10.03 -5.35
CA THR A 147 -8.87 9.17 -6.36
C THR A 147 -7.89 8.64 -7.41
N HIS A 148 -6.80 9.37 -7.68
CA HIS A 148 -5.83 9.06 -8.74
C HIS A 148 -4.54 8.43 -8.21
N ARG A 149 -4.09 8.82 -7.00
CA ARG A 149 -2.76 8.50 -6.46
C ARG A 149 -2.79 7.67 -5.18
N SER A 150 -3.95 7.16 -4.76
CA SER A 150 -4.08 6.23 -3.64
C SER A 150 -3.73 4.81 -4.11
N CYS A 151 -2.47 4.59 -4.47
CA CYS A 151 -1.98 3.36 -5.10
C CYS A 151 -0.49 3.16 -4.86
N ALA A 152 -0.08 1.88 -4.87
CA ALA A 152 1.32 1.46 -4.82
C ALA A 152 1.57 0.26 -5.71
N VAL A 153 2.80 0.11 -6.18
CA VAL A 153 3.34 -1.11 -6.80
C VAL A 153 4.40 -1.67 -5.87
N VAL A 154 4.34 -2.97 -5.59
CA VAL A 154 5.30 -3.67 -4.72
C VAL A 154 5.76 -4.95 -5.41
N LYS A 155 7.08 -5.09 -5.56
CA LYS A 155 7.70 -6.28 -6.11
C LYS A 155 7.54 -7.46 -5.17
N TRP A 156 7.16 -8.60 -5.74
CA TRP A 156 7.09 -9.86 -4.99
C TRP A 156 8.46 -10.30 -4.48
N ASN A 157 8.52 -10.51 -3.18
CA ASN A 157 9.62 -11.20 -2.52
C ASN A 157 9.08 -11.83 -1.24
N GLU A 158 9.33 -13.12 -1.04
CA GLU A 158 8.79 -13.84 0.13
C GLU A 158 9.29 -13.32 1.47
N ARG A 159 10.52 -12.76 1.51
CA ARG A 159 11.18 -12.36 2.74
C ARG A 159 10.71 -11.01 3.27
N ASP A 160 10.48 -10.05 2.37
CA ASP A 160 10.27 -8.65 2.74
C ASP A 160 8.98 -8.01 2.19
N LEU A 161 8.14 -8.77 1.47
CA LEU A 161 6.91 -8.26 0.88
C LEU A 161 6.00 -7.54 1.90
N VAL A 162 5.81 -8.17 3.07
CA VAL A 162 4.93 -7.62 4.13
C VAL A 162 5.47 -6.30 4.65
N TYR A 163 6.80 -6.24 4.84
CA TYR A 163 7.52 -5.05 5.24
C TYR A 163 7.40 -3.94 4.18
N LEU A 164 7.71 -4.26 2.90
CA LEU A 164 7.62 -3.30 1.80
C LEU A 164 6.21 -2.75 1.63
N LEU A 165 5.20 -3.60 1.75
CA LEU A 165 3.81 -3.17 1.63
C LEU A 165 3.40 -2.25 2.79
N ALA A 166 3.82 -2.54 4.02
CA ALA A 166 3.60 -1.65 5.16
C ALA A 166 4.30 -0.30 4.96
N HIS A 167 5.54 -0.30 4.45
CA HIS A 167 6.34 0.89 4.12
C HIS A 167 5.62 1.77 3.07
N GLU A 168 5.13 1.18 1.97
CA GLU A 168 4.42 1.93 0.91
C GLU A 168 3.06 2.47 1.38
N ILE A 169 2.34 1.72 2.23
CA ILE A 169 1.12 2.22 2.87
C ILE A 169 1.45 3.40 3.79
N ALA A 170 2.51 3.32 4.58
CA ALA A 170 2.96 4.42 5.44
C ALA A 170 3.32 5.67 4.61
N HIS A 171 4.00 5.53 3.47
CA HIS A 171 4.20 6.65 2.54
C HIS A 171 2.88 7.30 2.12
N SER A 172 1.88 6.49 1.79
CA SER A 172 0.57 7.01 1.39
C SER A 172 -0.16 7.74 2.52
N LEU A 173 0.14 7.38 3.78
CA LEU A 173 -0.28 8.08 5.01
C LEU A 173 0.61 9.28 5.38
N GLY A 174 1.52 9.71 4.49
CA GLY A 174 2.34 10.89 4.68
C GLY A 174 3.63 10.66 5.46
N VAL A 175 4.01 9.42 5.75
CA VAL A 175 5.23 9.11 6.50
C VAL A 175 6.44 9.14 5.57
N TYR A 176 7.37 10.05 5.82
CA TYR A 176 8.61 10.21 5.05
C TYR A 176 9.67 9.20 5.47
N HIS A 177 10.68 9.01 4.61
CA HIS A 177 11.87 8.27 4.99
C HIS A 177 12.59 8.92 6.18
N ASP A 178 13.13 8.08 7.05
CA ASP A 178 14.01 8.53 8.13
C ASP A 178 15.28 9.17 7.56
N GLY A 179 15.69 10.30 8.13
CA GLY A 179 16.79 11.11 7.62
C GLY A 179 16.45 11.99 6.40
N PHE A 180 15.22 11.94 5.88
CA PHE A 180 14.79 12.82 4.80
C PHE A 180 13.84 13.90 5.34
N LYS A 181 14.34 15.15 5.41
CA LYS A 181 13.63 16.31 6.00
C LYS A 181 13.23 16.11 7.47
N ASN A 182 13.93 15.24 8.19
CA ASN A 182 13.78 14.99 9.62
C ASN A 182 15.11 14.52 10.22
N SER A 183 15.23 14.51 11.55
CA SER A 183 16.44 14.16 12.29
C SER A 183 16.53 12.69 12.72
N CYS A 184 15.56 11.85 12.33
CA CYS A 184 15.59 10.45 12.70
C CYS A 184 16.69 9.69 11.97
N ARG A 185 17.37 8.79 12.71
CA ARG A 185 18.40 7.93 12.14
C ARG A 185 17.76 6.86 11.25
N THR A 186 18.52 6.35 10.29
CA THR A 186 18.18 5.16 9.51
C THR A 186 18.22 3.90 10.38
N GLY A 187 17.57 2.82 9.94
CA GLY A 187 17.53 1.55 10.68
C GLY A 187 16.13 1.20 11.22
N PHE A 188 15.14 2.04 10.94
CA PHE A 188 13.73 1.81 11.20
C PHE A 188 12.98 1.45 9.91
N ILE A 189 11.68 1.15 10.03
CA ILE A 189 10.84 0.70 8.91
C ILE A 189 10.86 1.72 7.75
N MET A 190 10.96 3.02 8.02
CA MET A 190 11.05 4.04 6.98
C MET A 190 12.46 4.36 6.50
N ALA A 191 13.43 3.45 6.71
CA ALA A 191 14.74 3.57 6.06
C ALA A 191 14.59 3.54 4.54
N SER A 192 15.31 4.43 3.83
CA SER A 192 15.32 4.47 2.36
C SER A 192 16.02 3.27 1.71
N GLN A 193 16.86 2.58 2.49
CA GLN A 193 17.57 1.36 2.11
C GLN A 193 17.74 0.48 3.34
N TYR A 194 17.66 -0.83 3.18
CA TYR A 194 17.89 -1.83 4.22
C TYR A 194 18.46 -3.10 3.62
N SER A 195 19.09 -3.93 4.47
CA SER A 195 19.53 -5.27 4.08
C SER A 195 18.39 -6.27 4.25
N ARG A 196 18.18 -7.14 3.28
CA ARG A 196 17.19 -8.24 3.38
C ARG A 196 17.51 -9.25 4.49
N GLN A 197 18.74 -9.33 4.93
CA GLN A 197 19.16 -10.15 6.07
C GLN A 197 18.75 -9.50 7.40
N ASN A 198 18.60 -8.18 7.41
CA ASN A 198 18.26 -7.40 8.60
C ASN A 198 17.15 -6.38 8.29
N VAL A 199 15.94 -6.90 8.10
CA VAL A 199 14.74 -6.08 7.85
C VAL A 199 14.34 -5.35 9.14
N PRO A 200 14.22 -4.00 9.12
CA PRO A 200 13.84 -3.24 10.31
C PRO A 200 12.46 -3.64 10.86
N GLN A 201 12.32 -3.70 12.20
CA GLN A 201 11.10 -4.17 12.86
C GLN A 201 10.32 -3.05 13.57
N HIS A 202 10.91 -1.85 13.69
CA HIS A 202 10.34 -0.77 14.49
C HIS A 202 10.16 0.51 13.68
N TRP A 203 9.20 1.32 14.09
CA TRP A 203 8.99 2.67 13.56
C TRP A 203 9.79 3.68 14.36
N SER A 204 10.31 4.70 13.69
CA SER A 204 10.93 5.85 14.34
C SER A 204 9.89 6.77 14.99
N THR A 205 10.33 7.66 15.86
CA THR A 205 9.48 8.75 16.39
C THR A 205 9.02 9.69 15.28
N CYS A 206 9.86 9.94 14.26
CA CYS A 206 9.47 10.73 13.08
C CYS A 206 8.30 10.10 12.32
N SER A 207 8.27 8.77 12.19
CA SER A 207 7.16 8.07 11.53
C SER A 207 5.83 8.33 12.25
N LYS A 208 5.83 8.30 13.59
CA LYS A 208 4.64 8.61 14.42
C LYS A 208 4.19 10.06 14.23
N THR A 209 5.13 11.00 14.30
CA THR A 209 4.83 12.43 14.11
C THR A 209 4.24 12.71 12.73
N HIS A 210 4.83 12.15 11.67
CA HIS A 210 4.31 12.32 10.30
C HIS A 210 2.89 11.76 10.13
N LEU A 211 2.60 10.59 10.74
CA LEU A 211 1.24 10.05 10.72
C LEU A 211 0.24 10.97 11.41
N GLU A 212 0.58 11.51 12.59
CA GLU A 212 -0.26 12.47 13.29
C GLU A 212 -0.52 13.73 12.48
N GLU A 213 0.51 14.29 11.82
CA GLU A 213 0.38 15.44 10.93
C GLU A 213 -0.57 15.15 9.78
N PHE A 214 -0.45 13.96 9.17
CA PHE A 214 -1.36 13.52 8.12
C PHE A 214 -2.80 13.44 8.64
N LEU A 215 -3.03 12.84 9.81
CA LEU A 215 -4.36 12.66 10.39
C LEU A 215 -5.02 13.99 10.79
N ARG A 216 -4.26 14.97 11.25
CA ARG A 216 -4.74 16.33 11.55
C ARG A 216 -5.20 17.09 10.30
N ASN A 217 -4.65 16.76 9.13
CA ASN A 217 -5.07 17.37 7.87
C ASN A 217 -6.34 16.66 7.34
N LYS A 218 -7.51 17.24 7.63
CA LYS A 218 -8.82 16.66 7.24
C LYS A 218 -8.99 16.49 5.74
N GLU A 219 -8.39 17.33 4.91
CA GLU A 219 -8.47 17.22 3.45
C GLU A 219 -7.67 16.03 2.93
N LYS A 220 -6.57 15.68 3.59
CA LYS A 220 -5.72 14.55 3.19
C LYS A 220 -6.16 13.22 3.81
N SER A 221 -6.78 13.24 5.01
CA SER A 221 -7.11 12.06 5.81
C SER A 221 -8.61 11.69 5.84
N TRP A 222 -9.47 12.41 5.10
CA TRP A 222 -10.92 12.26 5.18
C TRP A 222 -11.40 10.81 5.00
N CYS A 223 -10.74 10.02 4.15
CA CYS A 223 -11.18 8.68 3.80
C CYS A 223 -10.82 7.60 4.83
N VAL A 224 -9.81 7.84 5.68
CA VAL A 224 -9.39 6.87 6.71
C VAL A 224 -10.13 7.06 8.03
N ASN A 225 -10.80 8.20 8.20
CA ASN A 225 -11.58 8.54 9.40
C ASN A 225 -13.05 8.11 9.29
N THR A 226 -13.46 7.49 8.17
CA THR A 226 -14.85 7.07 7.94
C THR A 226 -15.00 5.57 8.16
N LYS A 227 -16.04 5.16 8.89
CA LYS A 227 -16.40 3.73 8.98
C LYS A 227 -16.75 3.21 7.59
N PHE A 228 -16.06 2.18 7.14
CA PHE A 228 -16.30 1.54 5.86
C PHE A 228 -17.69 0.92 5.84
N LYS A 229 -18.63 1.53 5.10
CA LYS A 229 -19.95 0.91 4.86
C LYS A 229 -19.74 -0.23 3.86
N LYS A 230 -20.03 -1.48 4.25
CA LYS A 230 -20.10 -2.60 3.31
C LYS A 230 -21.06 -2.22 2.18
N ILE A 231 -20.58 -2.25 0.94
CA ILE A 231 -21.47 -2.14 -0.23
C ILE A 231 -22.36 -3.38 -0.19
N ALA A 232 -23.65 -3.18 0.06
CA ALA A 232 -24.63 -4.24 -0.12
C ALA A 232 -24.49 -4.73 -1.58
N ARG A 233 -24.19 -6.01 -1.77
CA ARG A 233 -24.21 -6.65 -3.10
C ARG A 233 -25.64 -6.45 -3.61
N ARG A 234 -25.84 -5.55 -4.57
CA ARG A 234 -27.07 -5.55 -5.36
C ARG A 234 -27.16 -6.94 -5.97
N LYS A 235 -28.11 -7.75 -5.49
CA LYS A 235 -28.52 -8.96 -6.19
C LYS A 235 -28.92 -8.52 -7.60
N ARG A 236 -28.22 -8.99 -8.63
CA ARG A 236 -28.70 -8.91 -9.98
C ARG A 236 -29.88 -9.89 -10.03
N ASN A 237 -31.09 -9.34 -10.12
CA ASN A 237 -32.22 -10.07 -10.65
C ASN A 237 -32.00 -10.25 -12.14
#